data_ed8c650d8cbc21055895e9e4d01020d0
#
_entry.id   ed8c650d8cbc21055895e9e4d01020d0
#
_cell.length_a   1.000
_cell.length_b   1.000
_cell.length_c   1.000
_cell.angle_alpha   90.00
_cell.angle_beta   90.00
_cell.angle_gamma   90.00
#
_symmetry.space_group_name_H-M   'P 1'
#
loop_
_entity.id
_entity.type
_entity.pdbx_description
1 polymer ?
#
loop_
_entity_poly.entity_id
_entity_poly.type
_entity_poly.pdbx_seq_one_letter_code
_entity_poly.pdbx_strand_id
1 'polypeptide(L)'
;MSTEISRRRFLGTAATLAGASLVATPGGAPRAQGAFNWRRHAGAKLRVLTLKFPLSEIQQARLQDFERDTGIKVQWEMLPEDAWRQKVKVEHLAGSTDLDVYLSYYGQEGKQFFTSGWYTDLKPLIEDPTQTSPEFQWSDFLPNIREKATIEGKIPIIPDRASALPILYYRRDLFQQFKLSRPQTWQDVRQAAKTIYEGTNKQVFGIVLRGKGAAATSMFAPVLHDFGGRWFDRQSGDVAFNTPEAAAAFEWWGGILRDYGPPGSVNNHWAEVTSIFSQGRAAMLFDDITFITIFADPSKSTVAEKVGYAVAPTGPKSAEWRRLPAYAPGVDGLAVSGLTKQKGPAWYLVQYLSDGQTSRQYMLRGGLAPRQSAWNDPEVQKKLDPEFLEAGRVSAQINYPGAAPLSITNVSKARDFIGQVIVTSIQGGNVKTALATAQQQCADLLKEERGK
;
A
#
# COMPACT_ATOMS: atom_id res chain seq x y z
N MET A 1 -43.77 32.35 -30.29
CA MET A 1 -43.23 32.66 -31.61
C MET A 1 -42.21 31.55 -31.88
N SER A 2 -42.59 30.40 -32.33
CA SER A 2 -42.79 29.84 -33.69
C SER A 2 -41.76 30.31 -34.71
N THR A 3 -40.93 29.38 -35.14
CA THR A 3 -40.76 29.06 -36.56
C THR A 3 -39.94 27.76 -36.73
N GLU A 4 -40.65 26.71 -37.17
CA GLU A 4 -40.15 25.59 -37.97
C GLU A 4 -39.75 26.11 -39.38
N ILE A 5 -38.98 25.30 -40.10
CA ILE A 5 -38.90 25.11 -41.59
C ILE A 5 -37.56 24.37 -41.85
N SER A 6 -37.39 23.37 -42.65
CA SER A 6 -38.15 22.47 -43.52
C SER A 6 -37.16 21.52 -44.19
N ARG A 7 -37.58 20.32 -44.41
CA ARG A 7 -36.92 19.26 -45.24
C ARG A 7 -36.89 19.69 -46.71
N ARG A 8 -35.81 19.40 -47.44
CA ARG A 8 -35.88 19.16 -48.88
C ARG A 8 -34.87 18.10 -49.33
N ARG A 9 -35.42 17.04 -49.94
CA ARG A 9 -34.75 16.06 -50.77
C ARG A 9 -34.24 16.70 -52.06
N PHE A 10 -33.13 16.17 -52.62
CA PHE A 10 -32.93 16.14 -54.07
C PHE A 10 -32.33 14.81 -54.46
N LEU A 11 -32.94 14.21 -55.46
CA LEU A 11 -32.60 12.96 -56.14
C LEU A 11 -31.72 13.29 -57.38
N GLY A 12 -30.79 12.40 -57.68
CA GLY A 12 -30.52 11.95 -59.07
C GLY A 12 -29.40 12.58 -59.82
N THR A 13 -28.34 11.85 -60.12
CA THR A 13 -28.04 11.42 -61.51
C THR A 13 -26.88 10.43 -61.54
N ALA A 14 -27.03 9.36 -62.24
CA ALA A 14 -26.01 8.38 -62.57
C ALA A 14 -25.12 8.88 -63.71
N ALA A 15 -23.82 8.63 -63.67
CA ALA A 15 -22.96 8.60 -64.82
C ALA A 15 -21.88 7.53 -64.67
N THR A 16 -21.85 6.68 -65.66
CA THR A 16 -21.02 5.48 -65.83
C THR A 16 -19.62 5.81 -66.42
N LEU A 17 -18.68 4.90 -66.14
CA LEU A 17 -17.47 4.54 -66.88
C LEU A 17 -16.16 5.31 -66.63
N ALA A 18 -15.20 4.62 -66.02
CA ALA A 18 -13.94 4.25 -66.69
C ALA A 18 -13.11 3.33 -65.77
N GLY A 19 -12.73 2.16 -66.29
CA GLY A 19 -11.93 1.19 -65.59
C GLY A 19 -10.49 1.68 -65.39
N ALA A 20 -9.97 1.50 -64.19
CA ALA A 20 -8.55 1.51 -63.91
C ALA A 20 -8.25 0.22 -63.12
N SER A 21 -7.51 -0.67 -63.79
CA SER A 21 -6.97 -1.89 -63.19
C SER A 21 -6.00 -1.51 -62.06
N LEU A 22 -6.41 -1.58 -60.82
CA LEU A 22 -5.56 -1.52 -59.67
C LEU A 22 -4.93 -2.90 -59.47
N VAL A 23 -3.63 -2.97 -59.69
CA VAL A 23 -2.77 -4.08 -59.26
C VAL A 23 -2.89 -4.20 -57.78
N ALA A 24 -3.60 -5.22 -57.28
CA ALA A 24 -3.65 -5.57 -55.86
C ALA A 24 -2.28 -6.07 -55.43
N THR A 25 -1.53 -5.25 -54.71
CA THR A 25 -0.46 -5.74 -53.84
C THR A 25 -1.08 -6.67 -52.79
N PRO A 26 -0.53 -7.85 -52.54
CA PRO A 26 -1.03 -8.71 -51.47
C PRO A 26 -0.72 -8.04 -50.14
N GLY A 27 -1.66 -7.23 -49.67
CA GLY A 27 -1.69 -6.77 -48.31
C GLY A 27 -1.81 -8.01 -47.41
N GLY A 28 -0.76 -8.26 -46.63
CA GLY A 28 -0.77 -9.35 -45.69
C GLY A 28 -2.04 -9.25 -44.84
N ALA A 29 -2.85 -10.30 -44.82
CA ALA A 29 -3.99 -10.43 -43.94
C ALA A 29 -3.52 -10.09 -42.50
N PRO A 30 -4.27 -9.29 -41.72
CA PRO A 30 -3.94 -9.11 -40.34
C PRO A 30 -3.84 -10.50 -39.71
N ARG A 31 -2.65 -10.84 -39.22
CA ARG A 31 -2.49 -12.05 -38.42
C ARG A 31 -3.55 -11.99 -37.36
N ALA A 32 -4.49 -12.94 -37.33
CA ALA A 32 -5.41 -13.10 -36.25
C ALA A 32 -4.59 -13.18 -34.99
N GLN A 33 -4.60 -12.13 -34.16
CA GLN A 33 -4.01 -12.18 -32.83
C GLN A 33 -4.72 -13.31 -32.11
N GLY A 34 -3.96 -14.35 -31.73
CA GLY A 34 -4.53 -15.51 -31.06
C GLY A 34 -5.30 -15.04 -29.81
N ALA A 35 -6.50 -15.57 -29.60
CA ALA A 35 -7.29 -15.26 -28.42
C ALA A 35 -6.50 -15.64 -27.16
N PHE A 36 -6.71 -14.90 -26.07
CA PHE A 36 -6.15 -15.25 -24.75
C PHE A 36 -6.53 -16.69 -24.37
N ASN A 37 -5.58 -17.42 -23.80
CA ASN A 37 -5.79 -18.81 -23.38
C ASN A 37 -5.07 -19.10 -22.07
N TRP A 38 -5.84 -19.35 -21.02
CA TRP A 38 -5.32 -19.69 -19.71
C TRP A 38 -4.38 -20.89 -19.69
N ARG A 39 -4.51 -21.86 -20.62
CA ARG A 39 -3.68 -23.06 -20.71
C ARG A 39 -2.43 -22.94 -21.57
N ARG A 40 -2.13 -21.73 -22.09
CA ARG A 40 -0.93 -21.47 -22.92
C ARG A 40 0.36 -21.96 -22.27
N HIS A 41 0.45 -21.87 -20.94
CA HIS A 41 1.64 -22.23 -20.17
C HIS A 41 1.46 -23.47 -19.30
N ALA A 42 0.52 -24.37 -19.67
CA ALA A 42 0.27 -25.59 -18.91
C ALA A 42 1.55 -26.43 -18.76
N GLY A 43 1.77 -26.98 -17.55
CA GLY A 43 2.98 -27.72 -17.18
C GLY A 43 4.11 -26.88 -16.58
N ALA A 44 4.03 -25.54 -16.64
CA ALA A 44 4.98 -24.67 -15.95
C ALA A 44 4.90 -24.85 -14.42
N LYS A 45 6.02 -24.56 -13.74
CA LYS A 45 6.11 -24.60 -12.28
C LYS A 45 6.65 -23.26 -11.81
N LEU A 46 5.92 -22.59 -10.93
CA LEU A 46 6.28 -21.28 -10.41
C LEU A 46 6.61 -21.37 -8.92
N ARG A 47 7.58 -20.58 -8.49
CA ARG A 47 7.88 -20.36 -7.07
C ARG A 47 7.52 -18.93 -6.69
N VAL A 48 6.78 -18.83 -5.57
CA VAL A 48 6.24 -17.56 -5.06
C VAL A 48 6.68 -17.33 -3.63
N LEU A 49 7.11 -16.13 -3.32
CA LEU A 49 7.52 -15.74 -1.98
C LEU A 49 6.73 -14.51 -1.51
N THR A 50 5.95 -14.67 -0.44
CA THR A 50 5.12 -13.59 0.10
C THR A 50 5.24 -13.46 1.61
N LEU A 51 4.73 -12.35 2.12
CA LEU A 51 4.51 -12.10 3.53
C LEU A 51 3.32 -12.92 4.05
N LYS A 52 3.41 -13.46 5.26
CA LYS A 52 2.26 -14.02 5.98
C LYS A 52 1.31 -12.91 6.40
N PHE A 53 0.25 -12.72 5.62
CA PHE A 53 -0.72 -11.64 5.77
C PHE A 53 -2.11 -12.08 5.27
N PRO A 54 -3.22 -11.54 5.78
CA PRO A 54 -4.58 -11.99 5.41
C PRO A 54 -4.87 -12.04 3.91
N LEU A 55 -4.36 -11.09 3.12
CA LEU A 55 -4.53 -11.14 1.66
C LEU A 55 -3.74 -12.28 1.02
N SER A 56 -2.53 -12.56 1.49
CA SER A 56 -1.72 -13.68 0.98
C SER A 56 -2.38 -15.03 1.26
N GLU A 57 -3.13 -15.15 2.36
CA GLU A 57 -3.94 -16.33 2.67
C GLU A 57 -5.13 -16.47 1.69
N ILE A 58 -5.78 -15.35 1.32
CA ILE A 58 -6.83 -15.32 0.29
C ILE A 58 -6.26 -15.74 -1.07
N GLN A 59 -5.11 -15.21 -1.44
CA GLN A 59 -4.42 -15.54 -2.69
C GLN A 59 -4.03 -17.01 -2.72
N GLN A 60 -3.47 -17.55 -1.62
CA GLN A 60 -3.11 -18.96 -1.49
C GLN A 60 -4.34 -19.87 -1.63
N ALA A 61 -5.46 -19.52 -1.05
CA ALA A 61 -6.71 -20.31 -1.15
C ALA A 61 -7.22 -20.43 -2.60
N ARG A 62 -6.84 -19.53 -3.51
CA ARG A 62 -7.20 -19.54 -4.92
C ARG A 62 -6.26 -20.36 -5.81
N LEU A 63 -5.15 -20.87 -5.26
CA LEU A 63 -4.15 -21.60 -6.07
C LEU A 63 -4.69 -22.89 -6.64
N GLN A 64 -5.55 -23.62 -5.93
CA GLN A 64 -6.15 -24.84 -6.43
C GLN A 64 -6.98 -24.59 -7.70
N ASP A 65 -7.78 -23.51 -7.72
CA ASP A 65 -8.53 -23.10 -8.90
C ASP A 65 -7.62 -22.66 -10.03
N PHE A 66 -6.61 -21.85 -9.73
CA PHE A 66 -5.61 -21.43 -10.71
C PHE A 66 -4.91 -22.62 -11.36
N GLU A 67 -4.44 -23.59 -10.58
CA GLU A 67 -3.77 -24.79 -11.09
C GLU A 67 -4.69 -25.66 -11.96
N ARG A 68 -5.97 -25.79 -11.58
CA ARG A 68 -6.97 -26.50 -12.37
C ARG A 68 -7.22 -25.81 -13.71
N ASP A 69 -7.38 -24.50 -13.71
CA ASP A 69 -7.78 -23.71 -14.86
C ASP A 69 -6.63 -23.53 -15.86
N THR A 70 -5.41 -23.38 -15.37
CA THR A 70 -4.23 -23.08 -16.18
C THR A 70 -3.33 -24.28 -16.46
N GLY A 71 -3.30 -25.27 -15.58
CA GLY A 71 -2.32 -26.36 -15.59
C GLY A 71 -0.92 -25.95 -15.12
N ILE A 72 -0.75 -24.73 -14.58
CA ILE A 72 0.50 -24.22 -13.98
C ILE A 72 0.54 -24.63 -12.51
N LYS A 73 1.66 -25.18 -12.05
CA LYS A 73 1.86 -25.54 -10.63
C LYS A 73 2.54 -24.42 -9.86
N VAL A 74 2.13 -24.21 -8.60
CA VAL A 74 2.63 -23.10 -7.79
C VAL A 74 3.18 -23.62 -6.45
N GLN A 75 4.45 -23.36 -6.20
CA GLN A 75 5.05 -23.49 -4.88
C GLN A 75 4.94 -22.13 -4.16
N TRP A 76 4.01 -22.06 -3.20
CA TRP A 76 3.71 -20.85 -2.47
C TRP A 76 4.34 -20.88 -1.08
N GLU A 77 5.19 -19.88 -0.79
CA GLU A 77 5.86 -19.75 0.50
C GLU A 77 5.48 -18.43 1.16
N MET A 78 5.03 -18.47 2.43
CA MET A 78 4.72 -17.30 3.25
C MET A 78 5.66 -17.25 4.46
N LEU A 79 6.28 -16.10 4.68
CA LEU A 79 7.20 -15.86 5.79
C LEU A 79 6.77 -14.63 6.61
N PRO A 80 7.20 -14.52 7.89
CA PRO A 80 7.14 -13.26 8.63
C PRO A 80 7.86 -12.13 7.87
N GLU A 81 7.45 -10.87 8.10
CA GLU A 81 7.88 -9.74 7.26
C GLU A 81 9.40 -9.61 7.13
N ASP A 82 10.12 -9.63 8.26
CA ASP A 82 11.59 -9.45 8.24
C ASP A 82 12.29 -10.60 7.46
N ALA A 83 11.84 -11.85 7.66
CA ALA A 83 12.40 -13.02 6.99
C ALA A 83 12.07 -13.04 5.49
N TRP A 84 10.82 -12.69 5.13
CA TRP A 84 10.40 -12.58 3.73
C TRP A 84 11.24 -11.53 2.99
N ARG A 85 11.35 -10.33 3.54
CA ARG A 85 12.09 -9.21 2.95
C ARG A 85 13.57 -9.55 2.74
N GLN A 86 14.18 -10.14 3.75
CA GLN A 86 15.58 -10.57 3.67
C GLN A 86 15.76 -11.67 2.61
N LYS A 87 14.88 -12.66 2.55
CA LYS A 87 14.96 -13.76 1.60
C LYS A 87 14.81 -13.29 0.16
N VAL A 88 13.83 -12.43 -0.14
CA VAL A 88 13.67 -11.82 -1.48
C VAL A 88 14.97 -11.11 -1.91
N LYS A 89 15.55 -10.30 -1.01
CA LYS A 89 16.79 -9.57 -1.30
C LYS A 89 17.98 -10.50 -1.54
N VAL A 90 18.15 -11.50 -0.71
CA VAL A 90 19.27 -12.47 -0.83
C VAL A 90 19.18 -13.24 -2.12
N GLU A 91 18.00 -13.72 -2.51
CA GLU A 91 17.81 -14.47 -3.76
C GLU A 91 18.15 -13.62 -4.99
N HIS A 92 17.72 -12.36 -5.02
CA HIS A 92 18.04 -11.45 -6.12
C HIS A 92 19.55 -11.10 -6.17
N LEU A 93 20.19 -10.87 -5.01
CA LEU A 93 21.63 -10.62 -4.94
C LEU A 93 22.45 -11.83 -5.40
N ALA A 94 21.96 -13.05 -5.14
CA ALA A 94 22.57 -14.29 -5.61
C ALA A 94 22.33 -14.56 -7.12
N GLY A 95 21.53 -13.72 -7.80
CA GLY A 95 21.19 -13.94 -9.22
C GLY A 95 20.24 -15.12 -9.43
N SER A 96 19.46 -15.53 -8.41
CA SER A 96 18.54 -16.65 -8.51
C SER A 96 17.49 -16.41 -9.59
N THR A 97 17.33 -17.39 -10.49
CA THR A 97 16.28 -17.40 -11.51
C THR A 97 15.04 -18.21 -11.10
N ASP A 98 15.05 -18.78 -9.91
CA ASP A 98 14.02 -19.72 -9.42
C ASP A 98 12.88 -19.00 -8.69
N LEU A 99 13.09 -17.76 -8.25
CA LEU A 99 12.03 -16.92 -7.71
C LEU A 99 11.29 -16.24 -8.86
N ASP A 100 10.03 -16.64 -9.08
CA ASP A 100 9.24 -16.15 -10.22
C ASP A 100 8.36 -14.95 -9.85
N VAL A 101 7.64 -15.05 -8.73
CA VAL A 101 6.74 -14.00 -8.24
C VAL A 101 7.04 -13.72 -6.78
N TYR A 102 6.99 -12.45 -6.41
CA TYR A 102 7.14 -12.04 -5.01
C TYR A 102 6.28 -10.84 -4.68
N LEU A 103 5.87 -10.77 -3.42
CA LEU A 103 5.28 -9.54 -2.89
C LEU A 103 6.36 -8.48 -2.78
N SER A 104 6.05 -7.25 -3.10
CA SER A 104 6.97 -6.13 -2.96
C SER A 104 6.26 -4.85 -2.51
N TYR A 105 6.96 -4.07 -1.68
CA TYR A 105 6.54 -2.76 -1.18
C TYR A 105 7.41 -1.68 -1.79
N TYR A 106 6.93 -1.03 -2.86
CA TYR A 106 7.76 -0.07 -3.60
C TYR A 106 8.26 1.08 -2.72
N GLY A 107 7.44 1.56 -1.82
CA GLY A 107 7.81 2.64 -0.89
C GLY A 107 8.94 2.30 0.10
N GLN A 108 9.40 1.06 0.13
CA GLN A 108 10.47 0.60 1.01
C GLN A 108 11.71 0.15 0.25
N GLU A 109 11.63 -0.96 -0.50
CA GLU A 109 12.76 -1.50 -1.28
C GLU A 109 12.66 -1.22 -2.78
N GLY A 110 11.51 -0.71 -3.24
CA GLY A 110 11.20 -0.67 -4.66
C GLY A 110 12.15 0.14 -5.52
N LYS A 111 12.65 1.28 -5.04
CA LYS A 111 13.64 2.06 -5.79
C LYS A 111 14.93 1.25 -6.02
N GLN A 112 15.41 0.57 -4.97
CA GLN A 112 16.59 -0.30 -5.09
C GLN A 112 16.33 -1.44 -6.08
N PHE A 113 15.19 -2.12 -5.98
CA PHE A 113 14.85 -3.26 -6.84
C PHE A 113 14.64 -2.81 -8.29
N PHE A 114 14.04 -1.64 -8.49
CA PHE A 114 13.81 -1.07 -9.82
C PHE A 114 15.14 -0.74 -10.53
N THR A 115 16.04 -0.03 -9.84
CA THR A 115 17.35 0.32 -10.41
C THR A 115 18.25 -0.90 -10.61
N SER A 116 18.08 -1.96 -9.81
CA SER A 116 18.83 -3.22 -9.94
C SER A 116 18.26 -4.17 -11.01
N GLY A 117 17.14 -3.80 -11.68
CA GLY A 117 16.54 -4.65 -12.71
C GLY A 117 15.85 -5.92 -12.15
N TRP A 118 15.44 -5.90 -10.87
CA TRP A 118 14.82 -7.04 -10.22
C TRP A 118 13.31 -7.15 -10.47
N TYR A 119 12.72 -6.16 -11.13
CA TYR A 119 11.34 -6.20 -11.61
C TYR A 119 11.27 -6.46 -13.11
N THR A 120 10.29 -7.25 -13.53
CA THR A 120 9.83 -7.28 -14.92
C THR A 120 8.90 -6.08 -15.14
N ASP A 121 9.09 -5.35 -16.25
CA ASP A 121 8.08 -4.39 -16.69
C ASP A 121 6.84 -5.14 -17.18
N LEU A 122 5.73 -4.98 -16.47
CA LEU A 122 4.47 -5.67 -16.77
C LEU A 122 3.60 -4.91 -17.78
N LYS A 123 3.92 -3.64 -18.09
CA LYS A 123 3.13 -2.82 -19.01
C LYS A 123 2.93 -3.47 -20.37
N PRO A 124 3.97 -3.98 -21.04
CA PRO A 124 3.80 -4.65 -22.34
C PRO A 124 2.91 -5.90 -22.27
N LEU A 125 2.94 -6.62 -21.15
CA LEU A 125 2.09 -7.79 -20.95
C LEU A 125 0.63 -7.39 -20.72
N ILE A 126 0.38 -6.32 -19.95
CA ILE A 126 -0.96 -5.76 -19.73
C ILE A 126 -1.60 -5.30 -21.04
N GLU A 127 -0.81 -4.69 -21.91
CA GLU A 127 -1.26 -4.14 -23.20
C GLU A 127 -1.41 -5.21 -24.30
N ASP A 128 -0.89 -6.43 -24.10
CA ASP A 128 -1.01 -7.52 -25.04
C ASP A 128 -2.26 -8.38 -24.76
N PRO A 129 -3.32 -8.31 -25.61
CA PRO A 129 -4.55 -9.06 -25.41
C PRO A 129 -4.36 -10.59 -25.58
N THR A 130 -3.21 -11.06 -26.03
CA THR A 130 -2.88 -12.49 -26.08
C THR A 130 -2.26 -12.99 -24.77
N GLN A 131 -1.73 -12.11 -23.95
CA GLN A 131 -1.10 -12.40 -22.65
C GLN A 131 -1.99 -12.04 -21.48
N THR A 132 -2.93 -11.12 -21.66
CA THR A 132 -3.79 -10.61 -20.58
C THR A 132 -5.23 -11.00 -20.83
N SER A 133 -5.84 -11.61 -19.80
CA SER A 133 -7.26 -11.95 -19.79
C SER A 133 -8.11 -10.68 -19.88
N PRO A 134 -9.18 -10.69 -20.70
CA PRO A 134 -10.16 -9.60 -20.72
C PRO A 134 -10.76 -9.28 -19.35
N GLU A 135 -10.77 -10.25 -18.45
CA GLU A 135 -11.28 -10.12 -17.07
C GLU A 135 -10.31 -9.37 -16.14
N PHE A 136 -9.02 -9.26 -16.51
CA PHE A 136 -8.03 -8.56 -15.68
C PHE A 136 -8.34 -7.08 -15.56
N GLN A 137 -8.83 -6.41 -16.62
CA GLN A 137 -9.32 -5.02 -16.61
C GLN A 137 -8.42 -4.04 -15.84
N TRP A 138 -7.24 -3.71 -16.39
CA TRP A 138 -6.35 -2.71 -15.77
C TRP A 138 -7.06 -1.37 -15.50
N SER A 139 -8.06 -1.00 -16.30
CA SER A 139 -8.88 0.19 -16.12
C SER A 139 -9.74 0.20 -14.86
N ASP A 140 -10.04 -0.98 -14.29
CA ASP A 140 -10.81 -1.12 -13.04
C ASP A 140 -10.00 -0.75 -11.79
N PHE A 141 -8.68 -0.71 -11.89
CA PHE A 141 -7.87 -0.18 -10.79
C PHE A 141 -8.11 1.32 -10.60
N LEU A 142 -8.18 1.77 -9.35
CA LEU A 142 -8.40 3.17 -8.99
C LEU A 142 -7.37 4.08 -9.70
N PRO A 143 -7.79 5.23 -10.27
CA PRO A 143 -6.90 6.08 -11.08
C PRO A 143 -5.61 6.49 -10.38
N ASN A 144 -5.70 6.91 -9.11
CA ASN A 144 -4.53 7.28 -8.30
C ASN A 144 -3.60 6.09 -8.01
N ILE A 145 -4.13 4.86 -7.91
CA ILE A 145 -3.33 3.65 -7.74
C ILE A 145 -2.60 3.29 -9.03
N ARG A 146 -3.25 3.40 -10.19
CA ARG A 146 -2.60 3.20 -11.49
C ARG A 146 -1.48 4.21 -11.75
N GLU A 147 -1.72 5.48 -11.39
CA GLU A 147 -0.69 6.52 -11.45
C GLU A 147 0.52 6.16 -10.59
N LYS A 148 0.30 5.80 -9.32
CA LYS A 148 1.38 5.38 -8.40
C LYS A 148 2.08 4.09 -8.81
N ALA A 149 1.40 3.17 -9.48
CA ALA A 149 1.99 1.93 -10.00
C ALA A 149 2.86 2.14 -11.24
N THR A 150 2.73 3.30 -11.90
CA THR A 150 3.50 3.63 -13.11
C THR A 150 4.76 4.41 -12.72
N ILE A 151 5.92 3.74 -12.83
CA ILE A 151 7.23 4.26 -12.45
C ILE A 151 8.07 4.43 -13.71
N GLU A 152 8.45 5.65 -14.04
CA GLU A 152 9.24 5.95 -15.26
C GLU A 152 8.66 5.30 -16.54
N GLY A 153 7.32 5.31 -16.64
CA GLY A 153 6.58 4.73 -17.76
C GLY A 153 6.44 3.20 -17.74
N LYS A 154 6.99 2.50 -16.73
CA LYS A 154 6.90 1.04 -16.53
C LYS A 154 5.93 0.70 -15.41
N ILE A 155 5.46 -0.54 -15.39
CA ILE A 155 4.61 -1.09 -14.30
C ILE A 155 5.36 -2.26 -13.64
N PRO A 156 6.14 -2.01 -12.58
CA PRO A 156 6.95 -3.05 -11.92
C PRO A 156 6.14 -3.95 -10.98
N ILE A 157 5.00 -3.48 -10.47
CA ILE A 157 4.19 -4.16 -9.45
C ILE A 157 2.71 -4.01 -9.83
N ILE A 158 1.96 -5.12 -9.77
CA ILE A 158 0.50 -5.05 -9.83
C ILE A 158 -0.03 -4.83 -8.41
N PRO A 159 -0.75 -3.72 -8.17
CA PRO A 159 -1.34 -3.45 -6.87
C PRO A 159 -2.29 -4.58 -6.45
N ASP A 160 -2.12 -5.13 -5.28
CA ASP A 160 -3.04 -6.13 -4.73
C ASP A 160 -3.90 -5.56 -3.59
N ARG A 161 -3.54 -4.39 -3.09
CA ARG A 161 -4.23 -3.67 -2.02
C ARG A 161 -4.07 -2.16 -2.18
N ALA A 162 -5.01 -1.40 -1.60
CA ALA A 162 -4.79 0.00 -1.29
C ALA A 162 -4.12 0.04 0.09
N SER A 163 -2.80 0.15 0.13
CA SER A 163 -1.98 0.07 1.33
C SER A 163 -1.36 1.41 1.72
N ALA A 164 -0.76 1.42 2.91
CA ALA A 164 -0.18 2.60 3.54
C ALA A 164 -1.20 3.73 3.77
N LEU A 165 -2.45 3.36 4.11
CA LEU A 165 -3.48 4.31 4.51
C LEU A 165 -3.66 4.24 6.03
N PRO A 166 -2.94 5.05 6.81
CA PRO A 166 -3.10 5.06 8.26
C PRO A 166 -4.45 5.65 8.65
N ILE A 167 -5.11 4.98 9.60
CA ILE A 167 -6.33 5.44 10.26
C ILE A 167 -6.20 5.29 11.77
N LEU A 168 -7.08 5.94 12.51
CA LEU A 168 -7.20 5.74 13.94
C LEU A 168 -8.33 4.74 14.23
N TYR A 169 -7.98 3.60 14.82
CA TYR A 169 -8.92 2.68 15.46
C TYR A 169 -9.15 3.11 16.89
N TYR A 170 -10.39 3.03 17.35
CA TYR A 170 -10.72 3.36 18.75
C TYR A 170 -11.80 2.44 19.31
N ARG A 171 -11.85 2.30 20.63
CA ARG A 171 -12.83 1.51 21.36
C ARG A 171 -14.08 2.34 21.61
N ARG A 172 -15.15 2.15 20.80
CA ARG A 172 -16.44 2.86 20.94
C ARG A 172 -17.01 2.76 22.33
N ASP A 173 -16.96 1.58 22.95
CA ASP A 173 -17.47 1.34 24.29
C ASP A 173 -16.74 2.19 25.36
N LEU A 174 -15.42 2.29 25.30
CA LEU A 174 -14.65 3.13 26.21
C LEU A 174 -14.89 4.63 25.95
N PHE A 175 -14.97 5.03 24.69
CA PHE A 175 -15.29 6.42 24.35
C PHE A 175 -16.68 6.82 24.84
N GLN A 176 -17.67 5.94 24.74
CA GLN A 176 -19.00 6.15 25.29
C GLN A 176 -18.97 6.20 26.84
N GLN A 177 -18.28 5.27 27.48
CA GLN A 177 -18.14 5.21 28.94
C GLN A 177 -17.55 6.49 29.52
N PHE A 178 -16.51 7.04 28.86
CA PHE A 178 -15.82 8.25 29.30
C PHE A 178 -16.35 9.53 28.66
N LYS A 179 -17.46 9.47 27.91
CA LYS A 179 -18.10 10.60 27.20
C LYS A 179 -17.13 11.37 26.31
N LEU A 180 -16.26 10.65 25.60
CA LEU A 180 -15.30 11.21 24.67
C LEU A 180 -15.87 11.25 23.25
N SER A 181 -15.56 12.30 22.51
CA SER A 181 -15.82 12.41 21.08
C SER A 181 -14.73 11.69 20.28
N ARG A 182 -15.07 11.28 19.04
CA ARG A 182 -14.11 10.72 18.09
C ARG A 182 -12.96 11.73 17.87
N PRO A 183 -11.68 11.33 18.11
CA PRO A 183 -10.55 12.24 17.98
C PRO A 183 -10.37 12.75 16.55
N GLN A 184 -10.12 14.05 16.40
CA GLN A 184 -9.86 14.71 15.13
C GLN A 184 -8.41 15.21 15.02
N THR A 185 -7.78 15.46 16.15
CA THR A 185 -6.42 15.99 16.25
C THR A 185 -5.52 15.07 17.09
N TRP A 186 -4.20 15.21 16.93
CA TRP A 186 -3.24 14.51 17.79
C TRP A 186 -3.34 14.95 19.26
N GLN A 187 -3.84 16.14 19.52
CA GLN A 187 -4.13 16.61 20.88
C GLN A 187 -5.33 15.86 21.47
N ASP A 188 -6.40 15.66 20.67
CA ASP A 188 -7.56 14.87 21.11
C ASP A 188 -7.17 13.42 21.43
N VAL A 189 -6.31 12.82 20.56
CA VAL A 189 -5.77 11.48 20.81
C VAL A 189 -5.04 11.40 22.14
N ARG A 190 -4.16 12.37 22.44
CA ARG A 190 -3.42 12.38 23.70
C ARG A 190 -4.35 12.56 24.91
N GLN A 191 -5.34 13.44 24.79
CA GLN A 191 -6.33 13.67 25.84
C GLN A 191 -7.19 12.42 26.10
N ALA A 192 -7.67 11.77 25.03
CA ALA A 192 -8.44 10.52 25.14
C ALA A 192 -7.60 9.39 25.74
N ALA A 193 -6.33 9.26 25.30
CA ALA A 193 -5.41 8.28 25.86
C ALA A 193 -5.23 8.45 27.37
N LYS A 194 -5.01 9.68 27.83
CA LYS A 194 -4.90 10.01 29.25
C LYS A 194 -6.18 9.62 30.00
N THR A 195 -7.32 10.12 29.54
CA THR A 195 -8.61 9.96 30.22
C THR A 195 -8.97 8.49 30.42
N ILE A 196 -8.78 7.66 29.36
CA ILE A 196 -9.11 6.23 29.44
C ILE A 196 -8.08 5.49 30.31
N TYR A 197 -6.79 5.77 30.14
CA TYR A 197 -5.74 5.12 30.92
C TYR A 197 -5.90 5.34 32.41
N GLU A 198 -6.12 6.60 32.83
CA GLU A 198 -6.35 6.96 34.21
C GLU A 198 -7.71 6.44 34.71
N GLY A 199 -8.79 6.62 33.92
CA GLY A 199 -10.14 6.22 34.29
C GLY A 199 -10.35 4.71 34.36
N THR A 200 -9.52 3.91 33.77
CA THR A 200 -9.48 2.44 33.89
C THR A 200 -8.48 1.96 34.94
N ASN A 201 -7.97 2.84 35.79
CA ASN A 201 -6.91 2.54 36.77
C ASN A 201 -5.71 1.84 36.10
N LYS A 202 -5.32 2.30 34.91
CA LYS A 202 -4.20 1.78 34.10
C LYS A 202 -4.36 0.33 33.60
N GLN A 203 -5.57 -0.22 33.66
CA GLN A 203 -5.85 -1.57 33.17
C GLN A 203 -5.94 -1.65 31.64
N VAL A 204 -6.34 -0.55 31.00
CA VAL A 204 -6.36 -0.42 29.53
C VAL A 204 -5.38 0.68 29.14
N PHE A 205 -4.43 0.35 28.25
CA PHE A 205 -3.53 1.35 27.70
C PHE A 205 -4.33 2.38 26.90
N GLY A 206 -3.99 3.66 27.02
CA GLY A 206 -4.67 4.72 26.28
C GLY A 206 -4.49 4.59 24.76
N ILE A 207 -3.29 4.16 24.33
CA ILE A 207 -2.96 3.96 22.93
C ILE A 207 -1.85 2.91 22.78
N VAL A 208 -1.85 2.22 21.67
CA VAL A 208 -0.71 1.42 21.20
C VAL A 208 -0.26 1.91 19.82
N LEU A 209 1.05 2.05 19.63
CA LEU A 209 1.69 2.47 18.38
C LEU A 209 2.91 1.59 18.13
N ARG A 210 3.34 1.52 16.85
CA ARG A 210 4.61 0.88 16.52
C ARG A 210 5.77 1.63 17.17
N GLY A 211 6.67 0.93 17.82
CA GLY A 211 7.86 1.49 18.44
C GLY A 211 9.16 0.82 18.01
N LYS A 212 9.08 -0.32 17.28
CA LYS A 212 10.24 -1.07 16.81
C LYS A 212 10.94 -0.34 15.65
N GLY A 213 11.83 0.57 15.98
CA GLY A 213 12.79 1.22 15.09
C GLY A 213 12.27 1.52 13.69
N ALA A 214 12.90 0.93 12.67
CA ALA A 214 12.53 1.12 11.26
C ALA A 214 11.06 0.81 10.97
N ALA A 215 10.45 -0.16 11.67
CA ALA A 215 9.06 -0.56 11.44
C ALA A 215 8.06 0.54 11.83
N ALA A 216 8.42 1.41 12.77
CA ALA A 216 7.57 2.51 13.20
C ALA A 216 7.56 3.69 12.22
N THR A 217 8.59 3.84 11.37
CA THR A 217 8.77 5.03 10.53
C THR A 217 7.61 5.27 9.56
N SER A 218 6.96 4.21 9.04
CA SER A 218 5.85 4.32 8.11
C SER A 218 4.61 4.98 8.74
N MET A 219 4.29 4.61 9.97
CA MET A 219 3.15 5.19 10.70
C MET A 219 3.52 6.51 11.39
N PHE A 220 4.80 6.73 11.65
CA PHE A 220 5.30 8.00 12.18
C PHE A 220 5.36 9.12 11.12
N ALA A 221 5.60 8.77 9.85
CA ALA A 221 5.76 9.76 8.78
C ALA A 221 4.62 10.79 8.67
N PRO A 222 3.32 10.41 8.71
CA PRO A 222 2.23 11.40 8.76
C PRO A 222 2.33 12.34 9.95
N VAL A 223 2.70 11.83 11.12
CA VAL A 223 2.83 12.63 12.34
C VAL A 223 3.96 13.65 12.20
N LEU A 224 5.12 13.24 11.65
CA LEU A 224 6.21 14.16 11.35
C LEU A 224 5.72 15.36 10.53
N HIS A 225 5.01 15.09 9.43
CA HIS A 225 4.52 16.12 8.54
C HIS A 225 3.39 16.96 9.16
N ASP A 226 2.54 16.36 9.97
CA ASP A 226 1.48 17.07 10.71
C ASP A 226 2.03 18.09 11.71
N PHE A 227 3.24 17.87 12.24
CA PHE A 227 3.96 18.80 13.09
C PHE A 227 4.79 19.83 12.30
N GLY A 228 4.93 19.67 10.98
CA GLY A 228 5.71 20.58 10.11
C GLY A 228 7.12 20.09 9.79
N GLY A 229 7.52 18.92 10.28
CA GLY A 229 8.74 18.26 9.86
C GLY A 229 8.64 17.69 8.45
N ARG A 230 9.77 17.36 7.84
CA ARG A 230 9.85 16.73 6.51
C ARG A 230 11.11 15.89 6.40
N TRP A 231 11.06 14.84 5.58
CA TRP A 231 12.22 13.97 5.41
C TRP A 231 13.36 14.61 4.61
N PHE A 232 12.99 15.42 3.60
CA PHE A 232 13.94 16.03 2.67
C PHE A 232 13.41 17.37 2.14
N ASP A 233 14.31 18.19 1.66
CA ASP A 233 13.95 19.38 0.89
C ASP A 233 13.48 18.98 -0.51
N ARG A 234 12.36 19.53 -0.94
CA ARG A 234 11.73 19.13 -2.23
C ARG A 234 12.49 19.66 -3.45
N GLN A 235 13.25 20.74 -3.30
CA GLN A 235 13.95 21.35 -4.42
C GLN A 235 15.34 20.72 -4.61
N SER A 236 16.11 20.57 -3.53
CA SER A 236 17.45 19.99 -3.60
C SER A 236 17.48 18.46 -3.49
N GLY A 237 16.44 17.86 -2.90
CA GLY A 237 16.38 16.45 -2.54
C GLY A 237 17.27 16.09 -1.35
N ASP A 238 17.83 17.08 -0.65
CA ASP A 238 18.69 16.86 0.50
C ASP A 238 17.89 16.48 1.74
N VAL A 239 18.51 15.70 2.62
CA VAL A 239 17.90 15.28 3.89
C VAL A 239 17.67 16.51 4.78
N ALA A 240 16.47 16.67 5.34
CA ALA A 240 16.05 17.92 6.01
C ALA A 240 15.13 17.70 7.22
N PHE A 241 15.38 16.66 8.05
CA PHE A 241 14.50 16.39 9.19
C PHE A 241 15.06 16.78 10.56
N ASN A 242 16.26 17.35 10.65
CA ASN A 242 16.79 17.88 11.91
C ASN A 242 16.27 19.30 12.17
N THR A 243 15.00 19.41 12.53
CA THR A 243 14.32 20.68 12.79
C THR A 243 13.57 20.63 14.14
N PRO A 244 13.24 21.80 14.74
CA PRO A 244 12.43 21.84 15.97
C PRO A 244 11.07 21.16 15.82
N GLU A 245 10.44 21.27 14.65
CA GLU A 245 9.15 20.67 14.32
C GLU A 245 9.25 19.14 14.30
N ALA A 246 10.32 18.61 13.69
CA ALA A 246 10.57 17.18 13.71
C ALA A 246 10.87 16.69 15.13
N ALA A 247 11.68 17.41 15.91
CA ALA A 247 11.92 17.07 17.31
C ALA A 247 10.60 16.99 18.10
N ALA A 248 9.70 17.96 17.92
CA ALA A 248 8.39 17.96 18.57
C ALA A 248 7.53 16.73 18.17
N ALA A 249 7.56 16.31 16.89
CA ALA A 249 6.87 15.11 16.43
C ALA A 249 7.42 13.84 17.10
N PHE A 250 8.73 13.66 17.14
CA PHE A 250 9.35 12.52 17.82
C PHE A 250 9.08 12.51 19.32
N GLU A 251 9.17 13.67 19.98
CA GLU A 251 8.84 13.82 21.40
C GLU A 251 7.37 13.50 21.70
N TRP A 252 6.46 13.92 20.81
CA TRP A 252 5.04 13.58 20.92
C TRP A 252 4.83 12.06 20.85
N TRP A 253 5.44 11.39 19.83
CA TRP A 253 5.29 9.95 19.62
C TRP A 253 5.85 9.13 20.79
N GLY A 254 7.08 9.43 21.21
CA GLY A 254 7.69 8.75 22.36
C GLY A 254 6.99 9.07 23.68
N GLY A 255 6.57 10.33 23.84
CA GLY A 255 5.90 10.79 25.06
C GLY A 255 4.54 10.13 25.28
N ILE A 256 3.71 10.02 24.26
CA ILE A 256 2.39 9.38 24.39
C ILE A 256 2.52 7.88 24.72
N LEU A 257 3.54 7.21 24.17
CA LEU A 257 3.82 5.79 24.47
C LEU A 257 4.38 5.60 25.88
N ARG A 258 5.24 6.49 26.36
CA ARG A 258 5.74 6.44 27.75
C ARG A 258 4.63 6.65 28.76
N ASP A 259 3.75 7.61 28.49
CA ASP A 259 2.74 8.05 29.46
C ASP A 259 1.52 7.10 29.47
N TYR A 260 1.09 6.61 28.30
CA TYR A 260 -0.20 5.93 28.14
C TYR A 260 -0.14 4.66 27.30
N GLY A 261 1.02 4.27 26.78
CA GLY A 261 1.24 3.05 26.00
C GLY A 261 1.65 1.85 26.84
N PRO A 262 1.74 0.67 26.22
CA PRO A 262 2.22 -0.54 26.89
C PRO A 262 3.73 -0.46 27.19
N PRO A 263 4.20 -1.05 28.30
CA PRO A 263 5.62 -1.20 28.56
C PRO A 263 6.27 -2.02 27.45
N GLY A 264 7.54 -1.72 27.13
CA GLY A 264 8.28 -2.41 26.07
C GLY A 264 7.87 -2.02 24.65
N SER A 265 7.19 -0.88 24.45
CA SER A 265 6.74 -0.38 23.14
C SER A 265 7.84 -0.32 22.08
N VAL A 266 9.11 -0.20 22.46
CA VAL A 266 10.27 -0.23 21.53
C VAL A 266 10.40 -1.55 20.75
N ASN A 267 9.73 -2.61 21.17
CA ASN A 267 9.72 -3.90 20.49
C ASN A 267 8.46 -4.11 19.63
N ASN A 268 7.48 -3.20 19.68
CA ASN A 268 6.23 -3.36 19.00
C ASN A 268 6.35 -3.08 17.49
N HIS A 269 6.15 -4.12 16.69
CA HIS A 269 5.88 -4.06 15.27
C HIS A 269 4.36 -4.09 15.03
N TRP A 270 3.89 -4.18 13.80
CA TRP A 270 2.46 -4.28 13.50
C TRP A 270 1.78 -5.50 14.14
N ALA A 271 2.46 -6.64 14.22
CA ALA A 271 1.90 -7.86 14.80
C ALA A 271 1.61 -7.70 16.30
N GLU A 272 2.54 -7.08 17.05
CA GLU A 272 2.36 -6.83 18.48
C GLU A 272 1.26 -5.79 18.73
N VAL A 273 1.24 -4.67 17.97
CA VAL A 273 0.21 -3.63 18.19
C VAL A 273 -1.19 -4.13 17.84
N THR A 274 -1.33 -4.92 16.78
CA THR A 274 -2.61 -5.53 16.41
C THR A 274 -3.07 -6.56 17.45
N SER A 275 -2.15 -7.37 17.99
CA SER A 275 -2.45 -8.32 19.06
C SER A 275 -2.91 -7.61 20.34
N ILE A 276 -2.22 -6.54 20.76
CA ILE A 276 -2.58 -5.78 21.96
C ILE A 276 -3.97 -5.16 21.81
N PHE A 277 -4.27 -4.57 20.65
CA PHE A 277 -5.56 -3.93 20.39
C PHE A 277 -6.69 -4.97 20.26
N SER A 278 -6.50 -6.05 19.50
CA SER A 278 -7.52 -7.09 19.30
C SER A 278 -7.89 -7.83 20.59
N GLN A 279 -6.96 -7.90 21.55
CA GLN A 279 -7.20 -8.44 22.89
C GLN A 279 -7.89 -7.44 23.84
N GLY A 280 -8.23 -6.24 23.36
CA GLY A 280 -8.91 -5.21 24.16
C GLY A 280 -8.02 -4.50 25.19
N ARG A 281 -6.70 -4.68 25.13
CA ARG A 281 -5.73 -4.12 26.09
C ARG A 281 -5.37 -2.65 25.84
N ALA A 282 -5.75 -2.10 24.67
CA ALA A 282 -5.56 -0.69 24.34
C ALA A 282 -6.87 -0.05 23.88
N ALA A 283 -7.05 1.24 24.16
CA ALA A 283 -8.22 2.02 23.79
C ALA A 283 -8.15 2.54 22.36
N MET A 284 -6.95 2.83 21.85
CA MET A 284 -6.71 3.33 20.52
C MET A 284 -5.50 2.64 19.87
N LEU A 285 -5.52 2.60 18.54
CA LEU A 285 -4.40 2.20 17.69
C LEU A 285 -4.37 3.10 16.45
N PHE A 286 -3.24 3.70 16.14
CA PHE A 286 -3.02 4.39 14.86
C PHE A 286 -2.13 3.52 13.99
N ASP A 287 -2.72 2.94 12.93
CA ASP A 287 -2.01 2.03 12.03
C ASP A 287 -2.75 1.84 10.70
N ASP A 288 -2.24 0.95 9.86
CA ASP A 288 -2.77 0.68 8.53
C ASP A 288 -4.23 0.21 8.57
N ILE A 289 -5.03 0.75 7.67
CA ILE A 289 -6.48 0.48 7.55
C ILE A 289 -6.78 -1.00 7.26
N THR A 290 -5.84 -1.76 6.72
CA THR A 290 -6.03 -3.17 6.39
C THR A 290 -6.17 -4.08 7.61
N PHE A 291 -5.83 -3.62 8.81
CA PHE A 291 -5.97 -4.40 10.05
C PHE A 291 -7.42 -4.57 10.52
N ILE A 292 -8.38 -3.92 9.88
CA ILE A 292 -9.80 -4.26 10.08
C ILE A 292 -10.07 -5.76 9.85
N THR A 293 -9.31 -6.40 8.95
CA THR A 293 -9.38 -7.87 8.71
C THR A 293 -9.10 -8.72 9.94
N ILE A 294 -8.46 -8.13 10.93
CA ILE A 294 -8.21 -8.75 12.24
C ILE A 294 -9.27 -8.26 13.24
N PHE A 295 -9.51 -6.95 13.28
CA PHE A 295 -10.31 -6.35 14.34
C PHE A 295 -11.81 -6.59 14.19
N ALA A 296 -12.33 -6.71 12.97
CA ALA A 296 -13.73 -7.01 12.68
C ALA A 296 -14.07 -8.51 12.71
N ASP A 297 -13.08 -9.40 12.88
CA ASP A 297 -13.27 -10.84 12.93
C ASP A 297 -13.42 -11.32 14.38
N PRO A 298 -14.62 -11.78 14.81
CA PRO A 298 -14.83 -12.24 16.19
C PRO A 298 -13.98 -13.46 16.59
N SER A 299 -13.47 -14.21 15.61
CA SER A 299 -12.56 -15.32 15.88
C SER A 299 -11.13 -14.88 16.21
N LYS A 300 -10.77 -13.63 15.89
CA LYS A 300 -9.43 -13.05 16.05
C LYS A 300 -9.38 -11.88 17.05
N SER A 301 -10.53 -11.31 17.37
CA SER A 301 -10.62 -10.07 18.16
C SER A 301 -11.73 -10.14 19.20
N THR A 302 -11.37 -9.88 20.45
CA THR A 302 -12.34 -9.75 21.55
C THR A 302 -13.09 -8.42 21.52
N VAL A 303 -12.72 -7.52 20.61
CA VAL A 303 -13.29 -6.17 20.48
C VAL A 303 -14.00 -5.95 19.14
N ALA A 304 -14.27 -7.00 18.38
CA ALA A 304 -14.77 -6.93 17.00
C ALA A 304 -15.99 -6.00 16.83
N GLU A 305 -16.96 -6.04 17.75
CA GLU A 305 -18.17 -5.20 17.71
C GLU A 305 -18.00 -3.82 18.38
N LYS A 306 -16.82 -3.57 18.96
CA LYS A 306 -16.53 -2.37 19.76
C LYS A 306 -15.58 -1.39 19.07
N VAL A 307 -15.10 -1.74 17.86
CA VAL A 307 -14.13 -0.93 17.12
C VAL A 307 -14.82 0.17 16.36
N GLY A 308 -14.36 1.39 16.54
CA GLY A 308 -14.67 2.56 15.71
C GLY A 308 -13.48 2.95 14.84
N TYR A 309 -13.76 3.70 13.80
CA TYR A 309 -12.78 4.07 12.78
C TYR A 309 -12.80 5.59 12.58
N ALA A 310 -11.63 6.20 12.53
CA ALA A 310 -11.49 7.62 12.24
C ALA A 310 -10.38 7.84 11.21
N VAL A 311 -10.55 8.85 10.37
CA VAL A 311 -9.47 9.37 9.53
C VAL A 311 -8.25 9.68 10.40
N ALA A 312 -7.05 9.56 9.86
CA ALA A 312 -5.82 9.95 10.54
C ALA A 312 -5.97 11.34 11.18
N PRO A 313 -5.73 11.48 12.50
CA PRO A 313 -5.83 12.76 13.20
C PRO A 313 -4.99 13.84 12.53
N THR A 314 -5.36 15.09 12.71
CA THR A 314 -4.63 16.24 12.17
C THR A 314 -3.71 16.85 13.22
N GLY A 315 -2.61 17.46 12.77
CA GLY A 315 -1.74 18.32 13.55
C GLY A 315 -1.72 19.75 13.01
N PRO A 316 -0.91 20.64 13.59
CA PRO A 316 -0.90 22.06 13.26
C PRO A 316 -0.63 22.38 11.78
N LYS A 317 0.07 21.48 11.07
CA LYS A 317 0.52 21.67 9.69
C LYS A 317 -0.10 20.71 8.68
N SER A 318 -1.10 19.93 9.05
CA SER A 318 -1.73 18.94 8.19
C SER A 318 -2.27 19.52 6.88
N ALA A 319 -2.86 20.71 6.91
CA ALA A 319 -3.42 21.35 5.72
C ALA A 319 -2.35 21.69 4.67
N GLU A 320 -1.09 21.86 5.07
CA GLU A 320 0.00 22.24 4.19
C GLU A 320 0.47 21.06 3.30
N TRP A 321 0.38 19.83 3.77
CA TRP A 321 0.92 18.68 3.04
C TRP A 321 -0.13 17.70 2.52
N ARG A 322 -1.30 17.54 3.19
CA ARG A 322 -2.32 16.56 2.80
C ARG A 322 -2.95 16.82 1.43
N ARG A 323 -2.82 18.04 0.90
CA ARG A 323 -3.31 18.44 -0.43
C ARG A 323 -2.22 18.42 -1.51
N LEU A 324 -0.98 18.12 -1.15
CA LEU A 324 0.11 18.11 -2.13
C LEU A 324 -0.01 16.88 -3.04
N PRO A 325 0.50 16.94 -4.30
CA PRO A 325 0.61 15.78 -5.16
C PRO A 325 1.36 14.62 -4.48
N ALA A 326 1.14 13.41 -4.96
CA ALA A 326 1.72 12.19 -4.37
C ALA A 326 3.20 12.39 -4.00
N TYR A 327 3.49 12.17 -2.73
CA TYR A 327 4.82 12.37 -2.18
C TYR A 327 5.79 11.26 -2.60
N ALA A 328 5.25 10.09 -2.92
CA ALA A 328 6.00 8.92 -3.31
C ALA A 328 5.28 8.15 -4.41
N PRO A 329 5.95 7.81 -5.51
CA PRO A 329 5.46 6.80 -6.41
C PRO A 329 5.50 5.43 -5.71
N GLY A 330 4.70 4.49 -6.23
CA GLY A 330 4.76 3.11 -5.83
C GLY A 330 3.53 2.61 -5.09
N VAL A 331 3.38 1.32 -5.19
CA VAL A 331 2.29 0.53 -4.64
C VAL A 331 2.85 -0.71 -3.98
N ASP A 332 2.04 -1.35 -3.16
CA ASP A 332 2.33 -2.69 -2.64
C ASP A 332 1.56 -3.72 -3.45
N GLY A 333 2.18 -4.84 -3.75
CA GLY A 333 1.55 -5.87 -4.55
C GLY A 333 2.49 -6.93 -5.11
N LEU A 334 2.01 -7.68 -6.08
CA LEU A 334 2.75 -8.77 -6.67
C LEU A 334 3.64 -8.28 -7.82
N ALA A 335 4.90 -8.69 -7.78
CA ALA A 335 5.90 -8.43 -8.79
C ALA A 335 6.34 -9.73 -9.46
N VAL A 336 6.62 -9.66 -10.77
CA VAL A 336 7.32 -10.72 -11.49
C VAL A 336 8.81 -10.42 -11.45
N SER A 337 9.62 -11.39 -11.01
CA SER A 337 11.07 -11.22 -10.92
C SER A 337 11.68 -10.86 -12.27
N GLY A 338 12.57 -9.85 -12.28
CA GLY A 338 13.34 -9.50 -13.48
C GLY A 338 14.28 -10.61 -13.94
N LEU A 339 14.67 -11.51 -13.01
CA LEU A 339 15.61 -12.61 -13.24
C LEU A 339 14.94 -13.91 -13.69
N THR A 340 13.61 -14.06 -13.50
CA THR A 340 12.91 -15.28 -13.90
C THR A 340 12.97 -15.54 -15.40
N LYS A 341 13.08 -16.81 -15.78
CA LYS A 341 12.93 -17.28 -17.16
C LYS A 341 11.46 -17.55 -17.53
N GLN A 342 10.54 -17.45 -16.57
CA GLN A 342 9.12 -17.81 -16.70
C GLN A 342 8.18 -16.60 -16.65
N LYS A 343 8.53 -15.48 -17.31
CA LYS A 343 7.75 -14.23 -17.24
C LYS A 343 6.29 -14.40 -17.67
N GLY A 344 6.02 -15.17 -18.71
CA GLY A 344 4.65 -15.43 -19.19
C GLY A 344 3.80 -16.20 -18.16
N PRO A 345 4.21 -17.39 -17.71
CA PRO A 345 3.49 -18.11 -16.64
C PRO A 345 3.34 -17.30 -15.36
N ALA A 346 4.39 -16.57 -14.95
CA ALA A 346 4.37 -15.71 -13.77
C ALA A 346 3.34 -14.57 -13.89
N TRP A 347 3.23 -13.96 -15.08
CA TRP A 347 2.20 -12.98 -15.38
C TRP A 347 0.78 -13.56 -15.26
N TYR A 348 0.57 -14.81 -15.73
CA TYR A 348 -0.73 -15.49 -15.61
C TYR A 348 -1.14 -15.63 -14.14
N LEU A 349 -0.21 -15.97 -13.27
CA LEU A 349 -0.47 -16.04 -11.84
C LEU A 349 -0.80 -14.66 -11.25
N VAL A 350 -0.01 -13.64 -11.58
CA VAL A 350 -0.20 -12.30 -11.03
C VAL A 350 -1.56 -11.73 -11.44
N GLN A 351 -1.95 -11.83 -12.72
CA GLN A 351 -3.25 -11.33 -13.16
C GLN A 351 -4.43 -12.08 -12.54
N TYR A 352 -4.32 -13.41 -12.32
CA TYR A 352 -5.34 -14.23 -11.69
C TYR A 352 -5.54 -13.86 -10.20
N LEU A 353 -4.43 -13.65 -9.47
CA LEU A 353 -4.45 -13.33 -8.05
C LEU A 353 -4.73 -11.86 -7.75
N SER A 354 -4.73 -10.99 -8.77
CA SER A 354 -5.03 -9.56 -8.64
C SER A 354 -6.35 -9.16 -9.34
N ASP A 355 -7.20 -10.13 -9.65
CA ASP A 355 -8.48 -9.91 -10.33
C ASP A 355 -9.57 -9.29 -9.42
N GLY A 356 -10.74 -9.00 -10.00
CA GLY A 356 -11.89 -8.47 -9.28
C GLY A 356 -12.40 -9.40 -8.19
N GLN A 357 -12.32 -10.73 -8.39
CA GLN A 357 -12.76 -11.71 -7.40
C GLN A 357 -11.88 -11.69 -6.14
N THR A 358 -10.55 -11.66 -6.28
CA THR A 358 -9.63 -11.51 -5.14
C THR A 358 -9.89 -10.20 -4.41
N SER A 359 -10.02 -9.12 -5.15
CA SER A 359 -10.31 -7.79 -4.62
C SER A 359 -11.61 -7.76 -3.80
N ARG A 360 -12.68 -8.34 -4.35
CA ARG A 360 -13.97 -8.47 -3.65
C ARG A 360 -13.86 -9.31 -2.37
N GLN A 361 -13.22 -10.48 -2.45
CA GLN A 361 -13.02 -11.34 -1.27
C GLN A 361 -12.23 -10.64 -0.17
N TYR A 362 -11.22 -9.85 -0.57
CA TYR A 362 -10.42 -9.08 0.36
C TYR A 362 -11.25 -7.99 1.06
N MET A 363 -12.07 -7.24 0.32
CA MET A 363 -12.96 -6.23 0.90
C MET A 363 -14.03 -6.85 1.80
N LEU A 364 -14.62 -7.98 1.43
CA LEU A 364 -15.57 -8.70 2.29
C LEU A 364 -14.97 -9.17 3.63
N ARG A 365 -13.65 -9.25 3.73
CA ARG A 365 -12.91 -9.47 4.99
C ARG A 365 -12.41 -8.18 5.63
N GLY A 366 -12.82 -7.01 5.11
CA GLY A 366 -12.47 -5.71 5.63
C GLY A 366 -11.17 -5.11 5.07
N GLY A 367 -10.50 -5.78 4.14
CA GLY A 367 -9.37 -5.19 3.42
C GLY A 367 -9.80 -4.07 2.47
N LEU A 368 -8.85 -3.29 1.98
CA LEU A 368 -9.10 -2.29 0.95
C LEU A 368 -8.49 -2.73 -0.37
N ALA A 369 -9.36 -3.02 -1.32
CA ALA A 369 -8.93 -3.42 -2.65
C ALA A 369 -8.52 -2.23 -3.52
N PRO A 370 -7.62 -2.45 -4.49
CA PRO A 370 -7.19 -1.40 -5.40
C PRO A 370 -8.16 -1.17 -6.57
N ARG A 371 -9.29 -1.89 -6.63
CA ARG A 371 -10.23 -1.92 -7.76
C ARG A 371 -11.55 -1.22 -7.46
N GLN A 372 -12.01 -0.41 -8.40
CA GLN A 372 -13.28 0.32 -8.31
C GLN A 372 -14.49 -0.61 -8.19
N SER A 373 -14.50 -1.72 -8.94
CA SER A 373 -15.59 -2.71 -8.91
C SER A 373 -15.82 -3.28 -7.51
N ALA A 374 -14.75 -3.55 -6.76
CA ALA A 374 -14.85 -4.07 -5.40
C ALA A 374 -15.45 -3.05 -4.42
N TRP A 375 -15.16 -1.76 -4.59
CA TRP A 375 -15.75 -0.67 -3.80
C TRP A 375 -17.24 -0.47 -4.09
N ASN A 376 -17.66 -0.72 -5.34
CA ASN A 376 -19.05 -0.57 -5.78
C ASN A 376 -19.89 -1.83 -5.54
N ASP A 377 -19.28 -2.91 -5.03
CA ASP A 377 -20.02 -4.15 -4.76
C ASP A 377 -21.05 -3.96 -3.63
N PRO A 378 -22.34 -4.25 -3.87
CA PRO A 378 -23.39 -4.00 -2.89
C PRO A 378 -23.27 -4.82 -1.59
N GLU A 379 -22.71 -6.04 -1.67
CA GLU A 379 -22.49 -6.86 -0.47
C GLU A 379 -21.34 -6.29 0.38
N VAL A 380 -20.28 -5.78 -0.28
CA VAL A 380 -19.18 -5.10 0.39
C VAL A 380 -19.68 -3.86 1.13
N GLN A 381 -20.47 -3.02 0.44
CA GLN A 381 -21.03 -1.80 1.04
C GLN A 381 -21.99 -2.09 2.19
N LYS A 382 -22.78 -3.17 2.09
CA LYS A 382 -23.68 -3.58 3.16
C LYS A 382 -22.95 -4.16 4.37
N LYS A 383 -21.82 -4.83 4.16
CA LYS A 383 -21.10 -5.55 5.21
C LYS A 383 -20.15 -4.65 6.00
N LEU A 384 -19.56 -3.65 5.36
CA LEU A 384 -18.55 -2.81 6.02
C LEU A 384 -19.18 -1.69 6.85
N ASP A 385 -18.55 -1.39 7.97
CA ASP A 385 -18.95 -0.31 8.86
C ASP A 385 -18.89 1.06 8.13
N PRO A 386 -19.92 1.91 8.24
CA PRO A 386 -19.94 3.22 7.58
C PRO A 386 -18.76 4.15 7.97
N GLU A 387 -18.31 4.14 9.24
CA GLU A 387 -17.13 4.92 9.67
C GLU A 387 -15.87 4.41 9.00
N PHE A 388 -15.76 3.08 8.81
CA PHE A 388 -14.64 2.48 8.08
C PHE A 388 -14.61 2.91 6.63
N LEU A 389 -15.77 2.85 5.94
CA LEU A 389 -15.89 3.29 4.54
C LEU A 389 -15.56 4.78 4.39
N GLU A 390 -16.01 5.62 5.33
CA GLU A 390 -15.66 7.05 5.37
C GLU A 390 -14.16 7.24 5.55
N ALA A 391 -13.58 6.61 6.59
CA ALA A 391 -12.15 6.71 6.88
C ALA A 391 -11.30 6.24 5.70
N GLY A 392 -11.66 5.12 5.07
CA GLY A 392 -10.97 4.58 3.90
C GLY A 392 -11.04 5.51 2.69
N ARG A 393 -12.23 6.04 2.37
CA ARG A 393 -12.43 6.95 1.25
C ARG A 393 -11.66 8.26 1.42
N VAL A 394 -11.68 8.84 2.63
CA VAL A 394 -10.96 10.09 2.90
C VAL A 394 -9.46 9.85 2.89
N SER A 395 -8.98 8.78 3.56
CA SER A 395 -7.56 8.45 3.61
C SER A 395 -6.99 8.13 2.23
N ALA A 396 -7.77 7.49 1.33
CA ALA A 396 -7.35 7.22 -0.03
C ALA A 396 -7.10 8.50 -0.87
N GLN A 397 -7.67 9.63 -0.48
CA GLN A 397 -7.44 10.93 -1.14
C GLN A 397 -6.22 11.69 -0.60
N ILE A 398 -5.64 11.22 0.51
CA ILE A 398 -4.47 11.84 1.13
C ILE A 398 -3.21 11.18 0.56
N ASN A 399 -2.29 12.00 0.07
CA ASN A 399 -0.99 11.53 -0.39
C ASN A 399 -0.02 11.43 0.79
N TYR A 400 -0.12 10.34 1.55
CA TYR A 400 0.74 10.10 2.71
C TYR A 400 2.23 10.08 2.32
N PRO A 401 3.11 10.66 3.17
CA PRO A 401 4.54 10.65 2.95
C PRO A 401 5.12 9.23 3.08
N GLY A 402 6.20 8.98 2.36
CA GLY A 402 6.97 7.74 2.51
C GLY A 402 7.63 7.62 3.90
N ALA A 403 8.07 6.42 4.24
CA ALA A 403 8.64 6.09 5.55
C ALA A 403 10.06 6.65 5.78
N ALA A 404 10.68 7.25 4.75
CA ALA A 404 12.04 7.81 4.79
C ALA A 404 12.23 8.80 3.61
N PRO A 405 13.38 9.49 3.52
CA PRO A 405 13.70 10.36 2.38
C PRO A 405 13.69 9.59 1.05
N LEU A 406 12.86 10.03 0.10
CA LEU A 406 12.72 9.38 -1.22
C LEU A 406 13.95 9.55 -2.11
N SER A 407 14.80 10.53 -1.82
CA SER A 407 16.08 10.74 -2.52
C SER A 407 17.08 9.59 -2.27
N ILE A 408 16.92 8.86 -1.16
CA ILE A 408 17.80 7.73 -0.80
C ILE A 408 17.30 6.45 -1.47
N THR A 409 18.21 5.71 -2.11
CA THR A 409 17.90 4.42 -2.75
C THR A 409 17.82 3.29 -1.73
N ASN A 410 18.76 3.29 -0.74
CA ASN A 410 18.71 2.32 0.34
C ASN A 410 17.79 2.79 1.49
N VAL A 411 16.49 2.82 1.17
CA VAL A 411 15.43 3.26 2.10
C VAL A 411 15.45 2.47 3.41
N SER A 412 15.76 1.17 3.38
CA SER A 412 15.83 0.34 4.59
C SER A 412 16.87 0.88 5.57
N LYS A 413 18.08 1.21 5.09
CA LYS A 413 19.15 1.77 5.94
C LYS A 413 18.79 3.14 6.49
N ALA A 414 18.17 4.00 5.68
CA ALA A 414 17.68 5.29 6.16
C ALA A 414 16.62 5.13 7.27
N ARG A 415 15.69 4.17 7.10
CA ARG A 415 14.69 3.86 8.13
C ARG A 415 15.31 3.33 9.42
N ASP A 416 16.41 2.58 9.36
CA ASP A 416 17.12 2.15 10.56
C ASP A 416 17.66 3.35 11.34
N PHE A 417 18.28 4.33 10.67
CA PHE A 417 18.78 5.55 11.30
C PHE A 417 17.65 6.37 11.92
N ILE A 418 16.58 6.60 11.19
CA ILE A 418 15.39 7.32 11.69
C ILE A 418 14.73 6.55 12.84
N GLY A 419 14.66 5.24 12.73
CA GLY A 419 14.09 4.36 13.75
C GLY A 419 14.78 4.46 15.10
N GLN A 420 16.11 4.71 15.13
CA GLN A 420 16.82 4.94 16.38
C GLN A 420 16.35 6.21 17.09
N VAL A 421 15.94 7.25 16.36
CA VAL A 421 15.35 8.45 16.97
C VAL A 421 14.01 8.13 17.64
N ILE A 422 13.19 7.30 17.01
CA ILE A 422 11.91 6.82 17.61
C ILE A 422 12.19 6.06 18.91
N VAL A 423 13.11 5.10 18.87
CA VAL A 423 13.50 4.31 20.05
C VAL A 423 14.03 5.23 21.16
N THR A 424 14.93 6.15 20.84
CA THR A 424 15.48 7.15 21.78
C THR A 424 14.36 7.98 22.42
N SER A 425 13.41 8.43 21.60
CA SER A 425 12.27 9.20 22.12
C SER A 425 11.38 8.37 23.07
N ILE A 426 11.07 7.13 22.74
CA ILE A 426 10.25 6.23 23.60
C ILE A 426 11.00 5.98 24.95
N GLN A 427 12.31 5.87 24.92
CA GLN A 427 13.14 5.66 26.12
C GLN A 427 13.38 6.94 26.94
N GLY A 428 12.92 8.10 26.48
CA GLY A 428 13.10 9.39 27.16
C GLY A 428 14.52 9.98 27.00
N GLY A 429 15.26 9.53 25.99
CA GLY A 429 16.59 10.04 25.65
C GLY A 429 16.56 11.39 24.94
N ASN A 430 17.75 11.90 24.59
CA ASN A 430 17.90 13.20 23.93
C ASN A 430 17.54 13.12 22.44
N VAL A 431 16.31 13.50 22.10
CA VAL A 431 15.79 13.48 20.71
C VAL A 431 16.59 14.40 19.79
N LYS A 432 17.00 15.58 20.24
CA LYS A 432 17.75 16.54 19.41
C LYS A 432 19.10 15.97 18.94
N THR A 433 19.84 15.35 19.86
CA THR A 433 21.11 14.68 19.54
C THR A 433 20.87 13.50 18.59
N ALA A 434 19.85 12.66 18.84
CA ALA A 434 19.53 11.53 17.99
C ALA A 434 19.13 11.97 16.57
N LEU A 435 18.33 13.05 16.45
CA LEU A 435 17.96 13.65 15.16
C LEU A 435 19.17 14.13 14.37
N ALA A 436 20.08 14.88 15.00
CA ALA A 436 21.30 15.37 14.35
C ALA A 436 22.15 14.21 13.81
N THR A 437 22.30 13.15 14.62
CA THR A 437 23.04 11.94 14.23
C THR A 437 22.37 11.23 13.06
N ALA A 438 21.06 10.98 13.12
CA ALA A 438 20.33 10.29 12.08
C ALA A 438 20.30 11.08 10.77
N GLN A 439 20.15 12.42 10.82
CA GLN A 439 20.23 13.25 9.63
C GLN A 439 21.61 13.19 8.98
N GLN A 440 22.68 13.25 9.76
CA GLN A 440 24.04 13.15 9.23
C GLN A 440 24.24 11.78 8.54
N GLN A 441 23.84 10.70 9.19
CA GLN A 441 23.93 9.34 8.62
C GLN A 441 23.14 9.19 7.31
N CYS A 442 21.93 9.77 7.23
CA CYS A 442 21.14 9.79 6.00
C CYS A 442 21.78 10.67 4.92
N ALA A 443 22.37 11.81 5.28
CA ALA A 443 23.07 12.69 4.35
C ALA A 443 24.32 12.03 3.77
N ASP A 444 25.10 11.33 4.59
CA ASP A 444 26.26 10.56 4.17
C ASP A 444 25.88 9.43 3.21
N LEU A 445 24.79 8.70 3.52
CA LEU A 445 24.24 7.67 2.66
C LEU A 445 23.79 8.24 1.30
N LEU A 446 23.10 9.37 1.29
CA LEU A 446 22.69 10.06 0.07
C LEU A 446 23.89 10.52 -0.76
N LYS A 447 24.93 11.04 -0.12
CA LYS A 447 26.18 11.46 -0.78
C LYS A 447 26.90 10.27 -1.42
N GLU A 448 26.98 9.14 -0.71
CA GLU A 448 27.56 7.90 -1.24
C GLU A 448 26.80 7.40 -2.48
N GLU A 449 25.46 7.46 -2.46
CA GLU A 449 24.62 7.04 -3.57
C GLU A 449 24.71 7.98 -4.79
N ARG A 450 24.89 9.30 -4.58
CA ARG A 450 25.06 10.31 -5.65
C ARG A 450 26.46 10.27 -6.28
N GLY A 451 27.44 9.74 -5.57
CA GLY A 451 28.82 9.61 -6.06
C GLY A 451 29.10 8.32 -6.85
N LYS A 452 28.10 7.43 -6.93
CA LYS A 452 28.09 6.21 -7.76
C LYS A 452 27.34 6.43 -9.05
#